data_c0f5a3fd2bfd46cf724a8701a33b50b6
#
_entry.id   c0f5a3fd2bfd46cf724a8701a33b50b6
#
_cell.length_a   1.000
_cell.length_b   1.000
_cell.length_c   1.000
_cell.angle_alpha   90.00
_cell.angle_beta   90.00
_cell.angle_gamma   90.00
#
_symmetry.space_group_name_H-M   'P 1'
#
loop_
_entity.id
_entity.type
_entity.pdbx_description
1 polymer ?
#
loop_
_entity_poly.entity_id
_entity_poly.type
_entity_poly.pdbx_seq_one_letter_code
_entity_poly.pdbx_strand_id
1 'polypeptide(L)'
;MKQGRAEPVTLPKAAAGAPLAIELRHLRYFVALADAGSFTHAAEQMFIAQPTLSQQIRRLEEIVGTQLLQRRREGLQLTKAGAVLLDASRTVLSLVDHEVNRTRQAAGLGRQRLRVVVPPGLPDALTVQAASALKSAAAAS
;
A
#
# COMPACT_ATOMS: atom_id res chain seq x y z
N MET A 1 10.88 -25.39 -23.42
CA MET A 1 10.35 -24.52 -22.35
C MET A 1 11.48 -24.22 -21.36
N LYS A 2 12.08 -23.06 -21.43
CA LYS A 2 13.08 -22.63 -20.45
C LYS A 2 12.34 -22.13 -19.21
N GLN A 3 12.37 -22.91 -18.13
CA GLN A 3 11.98 -22.43 -16.82
C GLN A 3 12.99 -21.33 -16.41
N GLY A 4 12.53 -20.09 -16.38
CA GLY A 4 13.28 -18.98 -15.85
C GLY A 4 13.54 -19.25 -14.36
N ARG A 5 14.74 -19.68 -14.04
CA ARG A 5 15.24 -19.65 -12.66
C ARG A 5 15.19 -18.19 -12.22
N ALA A 6 14.30 -17.90 -11.30
CA ALA A 6 14.37 -16.65 -10.58
C ALA A 6 15.73 -16.58 -9.90
N GLU A 7 16.58 -15.66 -10.33
CA GLU A 7 17.84 -15.42 -9.64
C GLU A 7 17.53 -15.00 -8.20
N PRO A 8 18.25 -15.52 -7.21
CA PRO A 8 18.05 -15.09 -5.83
C PRO A 8 18.35 -13.60 -5.77
N VAL A 9 17.37 -12.82 -5.30
CA VAL A 9 17.56 -11.40 -4.99
C VAL A 9 18.66 -11.34 -3.92
N THR A 10 19.87 -11.01 -4.34
CA THR A 10 20.98 -10.78 -3.41
C THR A 10 20.67 -9.47 -2.69
N LEU A 11 20.20 -9.59 -1.46
CA LEU A 11 20.08 -8.42 -0.59
C LEU A 11 21.47 -7.80 -0.46
N PRO A 12 21.62 -6.49 -0.72
CA PRO A 12 22.91 -5.83 -0.51
C PRO A 12 23.31 -6.05 0.95
N LYS A 13 24.52 -6.57 1.14
CA LYS A 13 25.11 -6.72 2.47
C LYS A 13 25.10 -5.34 3.11
N ALA A 14 24.22 -5.14 4.09
CA ALA A 14 24.13 -3.88 4.80
C ALA A 14 25.54 -3.49 5.25
N ALA A 15 25.98 -2.30 4.87
CA ALA A 15 27.18 -1.71 5.42
C ALA A 15 27.08 -1.80 6.94
N ALA A 16 28.12 -2.30 7.58
CA ALA A 16 28.17 -2.63 8.99
C ALA A 16 27.70 -1.43 9.86
N GLY A 17 26.51 -1.54 10.40
CA GLY A 17 25.90 -0.53 11.27
C GLY A 17 24.39 -0.64 11.17
N ALA A 18 23.74 -1.11 12.18
CA ALA A 18 22.30 -1.26 12.40
C ALA A 18 21.47 -1.69 11.14
N PRO A 19 20.66 -2.72 11.23
CA PRO A 19 19.84 -3.17 10.11
C PRO A 19 19.02 -1.99 9.61
N LEU A 20 18.96 -1.82 8.29
CA LEU A 20 18.01 -0.93 7.62
C LEU A 20 16.60 -1.41 7.99
N ALA A 21 16.12 -0.99 9.14
CA ALA A 21 14.84 -1.40 9.67
C ALA A 21 13.73 -0.51 9.09
N ILE A 22 13.63 -0.47 7.75
CA ILE A 22 12.43 0.05 7.11
C ILE A 22 11.32 -0.96 7.34
N GLU A 23 10.27 -0.52 8.03
CA GLU A 23 9.09 -1.29 8.25
C GLU A 23 7.98 -0.83 7.28
N LEU A 24 7.07 -1.72 6.91
CA LEU A 24 5.96 -1.37 6.03
C LEU A 24 5.10 -0.22 6.57
N ARG A 25 5.00 -0.08 7.90
CA ARG A 25 4.30 1.05 8.51
C ARG A 25 4.93 2.40 8.17
N HIS A 26 6.26 2.49 8.06
CA HIS A 26 6.93 3.72 7.63
C HIS A 26 6.49 4.12 6.21
N LEU A 27 6.41 3.14 5.30
CA LEU A 27 5.97 3.38 3.93
C LEU A 27 4.49 3.79 3.89
N ARG A 28 3.63 3.15 4.69
CA ARG A 28 2.20 3.52 4.78
C ARG A 28 2.01 4.95 5.29
N TYR A 29 2.72 5.33 6.34
CA TYR A 29 2.65 6.69 6.88
C TYR A 29 3.17 7.72 5.89
N PHE A 30 4.23 7.40 5.18
CA PHE A 30 4.81 8.29 4.18
C PHE A 30 3.84 8.49 2.99
N VAL A 31 3.24 7.43 2.47
CA VAL A 31 2.23 7.52 1.41
C VAL A 31 1.02 8.33 1.88
N ALA A 32 0.48 8.04 3.07
CA ALA A 32 -0.65 8.78 3.62
C ALA A 32 -0.35 10.27 3.77
N LEU A 33 0.86 10.62 4.24
CA LEU A 33 1.28 12.00 4.38
C LEU A 33 1.45 12.71 3.03
N ALA A 34 2.02 12.03 2.04
CA ALA A 34 2.17 12.58 0.69
C ALA A 34 0.81 12.85 0.04
N ASP A 35 -0.16 11.94 0.22
CA ASP A 35 -1.51 12.07 -0.33
C ASP A 35 -2.33 13.14 0.39
N ALA A 36 -2.21 13.25 1.70
CA ALA A 36 -2.93 14.23 2.51
C ALA A 36 -2.35 15.67 2.41
N GLY A 37 -1.06 15.80 2.16
CA GLY A 37 -0.37 17.09 2.10
C GLY A 37 -0.25 17.84 3.43
N SER A 38 -0.67 17.23 4.53
CA SER A 38 -0.68 17.79 5.89
C SER A 38 -0.47 16.71 6.93
N PHE A 39 0.41 16.96 7.90
CA PHE A 39 0.65 16.04 9.02
C PHE A 39 -0.59 15.81 9.86
N THR A 40 -1.35 16.85 10.14
CA THR A 40 -2.59 16.73 10.92
C THR A 40 -3.61 15.86 10.21
N HIS A 41 -3.85 16.13 8.93
CA HIS A 41 -4.83 15.39 8.15
C HIS A 41 -4.42 13.91 7.95
N ALA A 42 -3.15 13.67 7.66
CA ALA A 42 -2.64 12.30 7.55
C ALA A 42 -2.73 11.52 8.86
N ALA A 43 -2.42 12.15 9.99
CA ALA A 43 -2.53 11.53 11.30
C ALA A 43 -3.98 11.14 11.64
N GLU A 44 -4.94 12.02 11.33
CA GLU A 44 -6.37 11.74 11.47
C GLU A 44 -6.79 10.53 10.61
N GLN A 45 -6.40 10.49 9.34
CA GLN A 45 -6.70 9.37 8.43
C GLN A 45 -6.10 8.05 8.90
N MET A 46 -4.92 8.09 9.53
CA MET A 46 -4.22 6.91 10.03
C MET A 46 -4.59 6.54 11.47
N PHE A 47 -5.49 7.29 12.11
CA PHE A 47 -5.92 7.10 13.50
C PHE A 47 -4.76 7.10 14.50
N ILE A 48 -3.79 8.00 14.32
CA ILE A 48 -2.65 8.18 15.22
C ILE A 48 -2.50 9.65 15.61
N ALA A 49 -1.74 9.89 16.69
CA ALA A 49 -1.38 11.23 17.09
C ALA A 49 -0.38 11.86 16.09
N GLN A 50 -0.54 13.15 15.79
CA GLN A 50 0.34 13.87 14.87
C GLN A 50 1.83 13.82 15.29
N PRO A 51 2.22 13.92 16.57
CA PRO A 51 3.61 13.72 16.98
C PRO A 51 4.17 12.34 16.67
N THR A 52 3.33 11.30 16.74
CA THR A 52 3.72 9.94 16.37
C THR A 52 4.03 9.85 14.89
N LEU A 53 3.17 10.39 14.03
CA LEU A 53 3.42 10.44 12.59
C LEU A 53 4.72 11.19 12.27
N SER A 54 4.92 12.36 12.86
CA SER A 54 6.14 13.15 12.67
C SER A 54 7.40 12.38 13.06
N GLN A 55 7.37 11.65 14.17
CA GLN A 55 8.48 10.82 14.62
C GLN A 55 8.77 9.66 13.64
N GLN A 56 7.75 9.00 13.14
CA GLN A 56 7.90 7.90 12.18
C GLN A 56 8.47 8.39 10.84
N ILE A 57 8.07 9.56 10.37
CA ILE A 57 8.62 10.16 9.15
C ILE A 57 10.09 10.56 9.35
N ARG A 58 10.44 11.18 10.47
CA ARG A 58 11.85 11.48 10.79
C ARG A 58 12.69 10.20 10.81
N ARG A 59 12.18 9.15 11.43
CA ARG A 59 12.87 7.86 11.48
C ARG A 59 13.10 7.30 10.08
N LEU A 60 12.14 7.40 9.20
CA LEU A 60 12.28 6.99 7.80
C LEU A 60 13.37 7.81 7.08
N GLU A 61 13.37 9.13 7.25
CA GLU A 61 14.39 10.03 6.68
C GLU A 61 15.80 9.72 7.21
N GLU A 62 15.93 9.41 8.50
CA GLU A 62 17.19 8.96 9.10
C GLU A 62 17.70 7.65 8.47
N ILE A 63 16.82 6.67 8.29
CA ILE A 63 17.16 5.38 7.68
C ILE A 63 17.59 5.56 6.23
N VAL A 64 16.90 6.39 5.47
CA VAL A 64 17.20 6.68 4.06
C VAL A 64 18.41 7.61 3.92
N GLY A 65 18.69 8.41 4.95
CA GLY A 65 19.81 9.35 4.99
C GLY A 65 19.56 10.65 4.25
N THR A 66 18.32 10.97 3.93
CA THR A 66 17.95 12.23 3.26
C THR A 66 16.54 12.67 3.61
N GLN A 67 16.26 13.95 3.44
CA GLN A 67 14.90 14.47 3.57
C GLN A 67 14.02 14.02 2.39
N LEU A 68 12.83 13.56 2.70
CA LEU A 68 11.82 13.13 1.75
C LEU A 68 10.75 14.19 1.53
N LEU A 69 10.56 15.06 2.52
CA LEU A 69 9.56 16.12 2.55
C LEU A 69 10.20 17.44 2.95
N GLN A 70 9.69 18.53 2.39
CA GLN A 70 10.10 19.88 2.72
C GLN A 70 8.87 20.78 2.89
N ARG A 71 8.96 21.72 3.84
CA ARG A 71 7.92 22.75 3.99
C ARG A 71 8.23 23.90 3.05
N ARG A 72 7.25 24.27 2.25
CA ARG A 72 7.28 25.44 1.37
C ARG A 72 6.13 26.37 1.71
N ARG A 73 6.10 27.55 1.09
CA ARG A 73 4.98 28.50 1.26
C ARG A 73 3.63 27.92 0.87
N GLU A 74 3.63 27.04 -0.14
CA GLU A 74 2.42 26.36 -0.65
C GLU A 74 2.07 25.09 0.15
N GLY A 75 2.76 24.82 1.25
CA GLY A 75 2.53 23.64 2.08
C GLY A 75 3.64 22.60 2.03
N LEU A 76 3.30 21.36 2.34
CA LEU A 76 4.22 20.24 2.38
C LEU A 76 4.46 19.70 0.97
N GLN A 77 5.72 19.59 0.57
CA GLN A 77 6.10 19.10 -0.75
C GLN A 77 7.12 17.97 -0.66
N LEU A 78 7.09 17.07 -1.63
CA LEU A 78 8.11 16.04 -1.80
C LEU A 78 9.42 16.63 -2.31
N THR A 79 10.54 16.11 -1.78
CA THR A 79 11.85 16.27 -2.43
C THR A 79 11.94 15.32 -3.65
N LYS A 80 12.99 15.44 -4.45
CA LYS A 80 13.26 14.47 -5.53
C LYS A 80 13.41 13.05 -4.99
N ALA A 81 14.12 12.88 -3.86
CA ALA A 81 14.24 11.60 -3.18
C ALA A 81 12.88 11.11 -2.66
N GLY A 82 12.06 12.01 -2.12
CA GLY A 82 10.70 11.70 -1.68
C GLY A 82 9.81 11.19 -2.80
N ALA A 83 9.88 11.80 -3.99
CA ALA A 83 9.11 11.35 -5.15
C ALA A 83 9.50 9.92 -5.58
N VAL A 84 10.79 9.61 -5.59
CA VAL A 84 11.28 8.26 -5.91
C VAL A 84 10.81 7.25 -4.86
N LEU A 85 10.94 7.58 -3.57
CA LEU A 85 10.51 6.67 -2.51
C LEU A 85 8.99 6.52 -2.48
N LEU A 86 8.22 7.54 -2.80
CA LEU A 86 6.75 7.45 -2.86
C LEU A 86 6.30 6.44 -3.89
N ASP A 87 6.86 6.50 -5.09
CA ASP A 87 6.55 5.55 -6.17
C ASP A 87 6.93 4.12 -5.77
N ALA A 88 8.14 3.93 -5.24
CA ALA A 88 8.59 2.65 -4.71
C ALA A 88 7.70 2.13 -3.57
N SER A 89 7.28 3.01 -2.65
CA SER A 89 6.42 2.66 -1.51
C SER A 89 5.06 2.15 -1.98
N ARG A 90 4.45 2.80 -2.95
CA ARG A 90 3.17 2.35 -3.54
C ARG A 90 3.30 0.97 -4.18
N THR A 91 4.37 0.74 -4.91
CA THR A 91 4.66 -0.57 -5.53
C THR A 91 4.85 -1.66 -4.49
N VAL A 92 5.67 -1.42 -3.47
CA VAL A 92 5.94 -2.40 -2.40
C VAL A 92 4.66 -2.72 -1.62
N LEU A 93 3.90 -1.72 -1.20
CA LEU A 93 2.66 -1.92 -0.44
C LEU A 93 1.62 -2.68 -1.26
N SER A 94 1.48 -2.36 -2.54
CA SER A 94 0.59 -3.07 -3.46
C SER A 94 1.00 -4.53 -3.64
N LEU A 95 2.30 -4.79 -3.77
CA LEU A 95 2.84 -6.15 -3.88
C LEU A 95 2.56 -6.97 -2.62
N VAL A 96 2.79 -6.40 -1.44
CA VAL A 96 2.51 -7.08 -0.16
C VAL A 96 1.03 -7.44 -0.06
N ASP A 97 0.12 -6.52 -0.37
CA ASP A 97 -1.32 -6.77 -0.33
C ASP A 97 -1.72 -7.87 -1.33
N HIS A 98 -1.13 -7.85 -2.52
CA HIS A 98 -1.35 -8.88 -3.54
C HIS A 98 -0.90 -10.26 -3.06
N GLU A 99 0.30 -10.37 -2.52
CA GLU A 99 0.85 -11.64 -2.04
C GLU A 99 0.14 -12.17 -0.80
N VAL A 100 -0.30 -11.32 0.10
CA VAL A 100 -1.15 -11.72 1.23
C VAL A 100 -2.47 -12.31 0.73
N ASN A 101 -3.09 -11.69 -0.26
CA ASN A 101 -4.31 -12.21 -0.86
C ASN A 101 -4.08 -13.55 -1.57
N ARG A 102 -2.99 -13.70 -2.31
CA ARG A 102 -2.61 -14.98 -2.93
C ARG A 102 -2.40 -16.08 -1.89
N THR A 103 -1.74 -15.75 -0.79
CA THR A 103 -1.51 -16.67 0.33
C THR A 103 -2.82 -17.13 0.95
N ARG A 104 -3.76 -16.21 1.18
CA ARG A 104 -5.09 -16.53 1.68
C ARG A 104 -5.88 -17.42 0.73
N GLN A 105 -5.80 -17.16 -0.58
CA GLN A 105 -6.42 -18.01 -1.59
C GLN A 105 -5.85 -19.44 -1.58
N ALA A 106 -4.52 -19.58 -1.47
CA ALA A 106 -3.87 -20.89 -1.36
C ALA A 106 -4.30 -21.68 -0.12
N ALA A 107 -4.62 -20.99 0.98
CA ALA A 107 -5.14 -21.58 2.21
C ALA A 107 -6.68 -21.84 2.19
N GLY A 108 -7.35 -21.56 1.08
CA GLY A 108 -8.81 -21.66 1.00
C GLY A 108 -9.58 -20.56 1.72
N LEU A 109 -8.88 -19.50 2.18
CA LEU A 109 -9.47 -18.37 2.91
C LEU A 109 -9.83 -17.18 2.00
N GLY A 110 -9.53 -17.29 0.69
CA GLY A 110 -9.76 -16.23 -0.27
C GLY A 110 -11.25 -16.10 -0.58
N ARG A 111 -11.81 -14.91 -0.39
CA ARG A 111 -13.06 -14.56 -1.05
C ARG A 111 -12.78 -14.52 -2.54
N GLN A 112 -13.40 -15.40 -3.30
CA GLN A 112 -13.42 -15.28 -4.76
C GLN A 112 -14.09 -13.94 -5.09
N ARG A 113 -13.31 -12.99 -5.60
CA ARG A 113 -13.90 -11.79 -6.21
C ARG A 113 -14.45 -12.22 -7.57
N LEU A 114 -15.72 -12.55 -7.62
CA LEU A 114 -16.42 -12.73 -8.87
C LEU A 114 -16.58 -11.35 -9.53
N ARG A 115 -15.85 -11.10 -10.60
CA ARG A 115 -16.09 -9.94 -11.45
C ARG A 115 -17.28 -10.24 -12.34
N VAL A 116 -18.43 -9.69 -11.98
CA VAL A 116 -19.60 -9.74 -12.84
C VAL A 116 -19.56 -8.53 -13.76
N VAL A 117 -19.36 -8.77 -15.06
CA VAL A 117 -19.50 -7.72 -16.08
C VAL A 117 -20.98 -7.65 -16.44
N VAL A 118 -21.63 -6.56 -16.01
CA VAL A 118 -23.03 -6.27 -16.39
C VAL A 118 -22.99 -5.53 -17.71
N PRO A 119 -23.59 -6.08 -18.80
CA PRO A 119 -23.66 -5.36 -20.06
C PRO A 119 -24.55 -4.11 -19.94
N PRO A 120 -24.21 -3.02 -20.62
CA PRO A 120 -25.03 -1.80 -20.61
C PRO A 120 -26.40 -2.10 -21.20
N GLY A 121 -27.47 -1.60 -20.54
CA GLY A 121 -28.84 -1.73 -21.01
C GLY A 121 -29.72 -2.74 -20.24
N LEU A 122 -29.22 -3.36 -19.17
CA LEU A 122 -30.06 -4.15 -18.28
C LEU A 122 -30.87 -3.24 -17.35
N PRO A 123 -32.16 -3.54 -17.13
CA PRO A 123 -32.98 -2.83 -16.15
C PRO A 123 -32.37 -2.93 -14.74
N ASP A 124 -32.39 -1.83 -13.98
CA ASP A 124 -31.81 -1.74 -12.63
C ASP A 124 -32.30 -2.85 -11.69
N ALA A 125 -33.57 -3.24 -11.82
CA ALA A 125 -34.16 -4.32 -11.04
C ALA A 125 -33.47 -5.68 -11.25
N LEU A 126 -33.05 -6.02 -12.47
CA LEU A 126 -32.34 -7.25 -12.77
C LEU A 126 -30.89 -7.21 -12.28
N THR A 127 -30.26 -6.05 -12.33
CA THR A 127 -28.90 -5.84 -11.82
C THR A 127 -28.85 -6.04 -10.31
N VAL A 128 -29.81 -5.49 -9.57
CA VAL A 128 -29.94 -5.66 -8.12
C VAL A 128 -30.25 -7.11 -7.74
N GLN A 129 -31.11 -7.77 -8.48
CA GLN A 129 -31.46 -9.18 -8.26
C GLN A 129 -30.27 -10.12 -8.50
N ALA A 130 -29.50 -9.90 -9.56
CA ALA A 130 -28.29 -10.65 -9.84
C ALA A 130 -27.22 -10.46 -8.78
N ALA A 131 -27.01 -9.23 -8.32
CA ALA A 131 -26.06 -8.91 -7.24
C ALA A 131 -26.46 -9.58 -5.91
N SER A 132 -27.77 -9.61 -5.59
CA SER A 132 -28.29 -10.27 -4.39
C SER A 132 -28.13 -11.79 -4.47
N ALA A 133 -28.42 -12.41 -5.60
CA ALA A 133 -28.26 -13.84 -5.81
C ALA A 133 -26.79 -14.29 -5.71
N LEU A 134 -25.86 -13.49 -6.24
CA LEU A 134 -24.42 -13.73 -6.15
C LEU A 134 -23.89 -13.61 -4.72
N LYS A 135 -24.36 -12.64 -3.95
CA LYS A 135 -24.03 -12.51 -2.52
C LYS A 135 -24.51 -13.71 -1.72
N SER A 136 -25.70 -14.21 -2.00
CA SER A 136 -26.26 -15.38 -1.32
C SER A 136 -25.51 -16.65 -1.68
N ALA A 137 -25.13 -16.85 -2.93
CA ALA A 137 -24.33 -17.98 -3.37
C ALA A 137 -22.90 -17.96 -2.76
N ALA A 138 -22.27 -16.78 -2.64
CA ALA A 138 -20.97 -16.63 -2.04
C ALA A 138 -20.99 -16.84 -0.50
N ALA A 139 -22.11 -16.62 0.16
CA ALA A 139 -22.29 -16.87 1.59
C ALA A 139 -22.56 -18.35 1.91
N ALA A 140 -22.98 -19.14 0.92
CA ALA A 140 -23.31 -20.57 1.07
C ALA A 140 -22.13 -21.51 0.73
N SER A 141 -20.99 -20.97 0.30
CA SER A 141 -19.75 -21.72 0.00
C SER A 141 -18.74 -21.53 1.14
#